data_008e88423ed84286ac21452901f18efb
#
_entry.id   008e88423ed84286ac21452901f18efb
#
_cell.length_a   1.000
_cell.length_b   1.000
_cell.length_c   1.000
_cell.angle_alpha   90.00
_cell.angle_beta   90.00
_cell.angle_gamma   90.00
#
_symmetry.space_group_name_H-M   'P 1'
#
loop_
_entity.id
_entity.type
_entity.pdbx_description
1 polymer ?
#
loop_
_entity_poly.entity_id
_entity_poly.type
_entity_poly.pdbx_seq_one_letter_code
_entity_poly.pdbx_strand_id
1 'polypeptide(L)'
;MKRTHVPAHITTRSLLAPTFMSTTPASHNACLLRVELNDFKPAIYRDVLVAPDITLRALHKVIQAAMGWDDAHLYAFAQPLRASESFWQIPTERKWQKPTPDDWGGEPMGHNDAKVKLSQLLTAPKQRLLYLYDFGDEWLHTVTLTAFSTTAEPLPHLLKAQNGCPPEECGGPPGAEYWAAAWYD
;
A
#
# COMPACT_ATOMS: atom_id res chain seq x y z
N MET A 1 -51.35 64.10 39.65
CA MET A 1 -51.15 62.71 39.18
C MET A 1 -49.72 62.55 38.67
N LYS A 2 -48.81 61.97 39.50
CA LYS A 2 -47.43 61.76 39.15
C LYS A 2 -47.29 60.31 38.69
N ARG A 3 -46.82 60.09 37.42
CA ARG A 3 -46.51 58.76 36.91
C ARG A 3 -45.06 58.48 37.27
N THR A 4 -44.83 57.40 38.03
CA THR A 4 -43.53 56.86 38.34
C THR A 4 -43.03 55.99 37.20
N HIS A 5 -41.80 56.27 36.74
CA HIS A 5 -41.08 55.53 35.68
C HIS A 5 -40.25 54.44 36.34
N VAL A 6 -40.47 53.21 35.95
CA VAL A 6 -39.68 52.06 36.39
C VAL A 6 -38.61 51.75 35.32
N PRO A 7 -37.34 51.70 35.64
CA PRO A 7 -36.29 51.31 34.64
C PRO A 7 -36.24 49.81 34.43
N ALA A 8 -36.28 49.41 33.16
CA ALA A 8 -36.08 48.01 32.74
C ALA A 8 -34.57 47.57 32.89
N HIS A 9 -34.37 46.55 33.70
CA HIS A 9 -33.06 45.87 33.78
C HIS A 9 -32.84 45.04 32.54
N ILE A 10 -31.82 45.42 31.71
CA ILE A 10 -31.32 44.64 30.60
C ILE A 10 -30.29 43.62 31.15
N THR A 11 -30.69 42.36 31.21
CA THR A 11 -29.81 41.27 31.57
C THR A 11 -28.97 40.87 30.33
N THR A 12 -27.73 41.26 30.33
CA THR A 12 -26.77 40.86 29.28
C THR A 12 -26.43 39.36 29.44
N ARG A 13 -27.00 38.54 28.58
CA ARG A 13 -26.65 37.14 28.47
C ARG A 13 -25.30 37.04 27.75
N SER A 14 -24.25 36.68 28.49
CA SER A 14 -22.94 36.36 27.92
C SER A 14 -23.06 35.11 27.04
N LEU A 15 -22.93 35.29 25.75
CA LEU A 15 -22.79 34.19 24.79
C LEU A 15 -21.37 33.65 24.88
N LEU A 16 -21.18 32.55 25.60
CA LEU A 16 -19.95 31.75 25.52
C LEU A 16 -19.84 31.18 24.10
N ALA A 17 -18.85 31.65 23.35
CA ALA A 17 -18.52 31.08 22.05
C ALA A 17 -18.09 29.63 22.23
N PRO A 18 -18.50 28.70 21.35
CA PRO A 18 -18.03 27.32 21.40
C PRO A 18 -16.54 27.30 21.17
N THR A 19 -15.81 26.79 22.15
CA THR A 19 -14.36 26.45 21.98
C THR A 19 -14.26 25.33 20.98
N PHE A 20 -13.90 25.65 19.76
CA PHE A 20 -13.46 24.64 18.79
C PHE A 20 -12.17 24.02 19.31
N MET A 21 -12.26 22.82 19.85
CA MET A 21 -11.09 21.98 20.08
C MET A 21 -10.47 21.69 18.71
N SER A 22 -9.34 22.32 18.43
CA SER A 22 -8.48 21.99 17.32
C SER A 22 -7.96 20.56 17.57
N THR A 23 -8.63 19.57 16.99
CA THR A 23 -8.06 18.21 16.92
C THR A 23 -6.92 18.27 15.93
N THR A 24 -5.69 18.37 16.44
CA THR A 24 -4.51 18.06 15.63
C THR A 24 -4.76 16.70 15.00
N PRO A 25 -4.68 16.53 13.67
CA PRO A 25 -4.88 15.23 13.06
C PRO A 25 -3.84 14.28 13.66
N ALA A 26 -4.30 13.13 14.14
CA ALA A 26 -3.43 12.11 14.69
C ALA A 26 -2.36 11.80 13.63
N SER A 27 -1.09 12.05 13.94
CA SER A 27 0.01 11.75 13.06
C SER A 27 0.16 10.22 12.99
N HIS A 28 -0.31 9.62 11.90
CA HIS A 28 -0.12 8.20 11.66
C HIS A 28 1.35 7.94 11.36
N ASN A 29 1.94 6.95 12.01
CA ASN A 29 3.34 6.54 11.79
C ASN A 29 3.47 5.28 10.95
N ALA A 30 2.35 4.67 10.54
CA ALA A 30 2.31 3.45 9.73
C ALA A 30 1.20 3.46 8.69
N CYS A 31 1.44 2.74 7.60
CA CYS A 31 0.47 2.35 6.59
C CYS A 31 0.21 0.85 6.73
N LEU A 32 -1.06 0.46 6.82
CA LEU A 32 -1.46 -0.95 6.71
C LEU A 32 -1.69 -1.28 5.24
N LEU A 33 -0.87 -2.15 4.70
CA LEU A 33 -0.96 -2.64 3.33
C LEU A 33 -1.47 -4.07 3.31
N ARG A 34 -2.38 -4.37 2.38
CA ARG A 34 -2.63 -5.72 1.93
C ARG A 34 -1.86 -5.97 0.64
N VAL A 35 -1.00 -6.98 0.66
CA VAL A 35 -0.29 -7.50 -0.50
C VAL A 35 -0.96 -8.82 -0.87
N GLU A 36 -1.70 -8.83 -1.96
CA GLU A 36 -2.44 -10.00 -2.44
C GLU A 36 -1.81 -10.52 -3.73
N LEU A 37 -1.45 -11.80 -3.75
CA LEU A 37 -1.03 -12.48 -4.96
C LEU A 37 -2.26 -12.76 -5.81
N ASN A 38 -2.28 -12.20 -7.03
CA ASN A 38 -3.43 -12.26 -7.91
C ASN A 38 -3.67 -13.68 -8.44
N ASP A 39 -4.89 -13.93 -8.89
CA ASP A 39 -5.32 -15.14 -9.61
C ASP A 39 -5.33 -16.44 -8.78
N PHE A 40 -5.19 -16.37 -7.45
CA PHE A 40 -5.28 -17.53 -6.56
C PHE A 40 -6.61 -17.62 -5.82
N LYS A 41 -7.14 -18.85 -5.73
CA LYS A 41 -8.32 -19.19 -4.93
C LYS A 41 -8.04 -20.50 -4.16
N PRO A 42 -8.09 -20.47 -2.83
CA PRO A 42 -8.39 -19.32 -1.95
C PRO A 42 -7.31 -18.25 -2.02
N ALA A 43 -7.66 -16.99 -1.74
CA ALA A 43 -6.76 -15.83 -1.84
C ALA A 43 -5.51 -15.99 -0.98
N ILE A 44 -4.35 -15.68 -1.57
CA ILE A 44 -3.06 -15.63 -0.89
C ILE A 44 -2.72 -14.16 -0.63
N TYR A 45 -2.60 -13.75 0.65
CA TYR A 45 -2.25 -12.37 0.96
C TYR A 45 -1.46 -12.22 2.26
N ARG A 46 -0.84 -11.06 2.39
CA ARG A 46 -0.11 -10.58 3.57
C ARG A 46 -0.62 -9.21 3.95
N ASP A 47 -0.99 -9.01 5.22
CA ASP A 47 -1.26 -7.70 5.78
C ASP A 47 -0.01 -7.25 6.54
N VAL A 48 0.61 -6.16 6.08
CA VAL A 48 1.86 -5.64 6.62
C VAL A 48 1.75 -4.17 7.02
N LEU A 49 2.34 -3.82 8.16
CA LEU A 49 2.54 -2.42 8.55
C LEU A 49 3.91 -1.97 8.06
N VAL A 50 3.94 -0.82 7.39
CA VAL A 50 5.17 -0.19 6.91
C VAL A 50 5.18 1.30 7.25
N ALA A 51 6.37 1.90 7.33
CA ALA A 51 6.49 3.34 7.46
C ALA A 51 5.95 4.06 6.20
N PRO A 52 5.23 5.19 6.32
CA PRO A 52 4.71 5.92 5.15
C PRO A 52 5.79 6.39 4.19
N ASP A 53 6.98 6.64 4.69
CA ASP A 53 8.13 7.11 3.91
C ASP A 53 9.04 5.98 3.40
N ILE A 54 8.62 4.71 3.51
CA ILE A 54 9.33 3.58 2.91
C ILE A 54 9.46 3.80 1.39
N THR A 55 10.65 3.55 0.84
CA THR A 55 10.85 3.59 -0.62
C THR A 55 10.24 2.34 -1.27
N LEU A 56 9.92 2.40 -2.56
CA LEU A 56 9.41 1.22 -3.28
C LEU A 56 10.45 0.09 -3.28
N ARG A 57 11.75 0.40 -3.34
CA ARG A 57 12.83 -0.61 -3.20
C ARG A 57 12.81 -1.30 -1.86
N ALA A 58 12.61 -0.57 -0.77
CA ALA A 58 12.49 -1.18 0.54
C ALA A 58 11.17 -1.96 0.70
N LEU A 59 10.09 -1.47 0.12
CA LEU A 59 8.81 -2.18 0.09
C LEU A 59 8.90 -3.51 -0.66
N HIS A 60 9.64 -3.56 -1.79
CA HIS A 60 9.93 -4.82 -2.49
C HIS A 60 10.56 -5.85 -1.53
N LYS A 61 11.59 -5.46 -0.75
CA LYS A 61 12.21 -6.38 0.23
C LYS A 61 11.23 -6.88 1.30
N VAL A 62 10.31 -6.01 1.73
CA VAL A 62 9.23 -6.39 2.67
C VAL A 62 8.31 -7.43 2.04
N ILE A 63 7.92 -7.23 0.78
CA ILE A 63 7.05 -8.17 0.05
C ILE A 63 7.75 -9.52 -0.12
N GLN A 64 8.99 -9.53 -0.57
CA GLN A 64 9.79 -10.76 -0.74
C GLN A 64 9.85 -11.57 0.58
N ALA A 65 10.25 -10.92 1.68
CA ALA A 65 10.30 -11.55 2.99
C ALA A 65 8.92 -12.06 3.47
N ALA A 66 7.85 -11.31 3.22
CA ALA A 66 6.50 -11.69 3.61
C ALA A 66 5.95 -12.87 2.79
N MET A 67 6.34 -13.00 1.53
CA MET A 67 5.97 -14.12 0.64
C MET A 67 6.86 -15.34 0.88
N GLY A 68 8.09 -15.16 1.39
CA GLY A 68 9.06 -16.23 1.60
C GLY A 68 9.88 -16.53 0.34
N TRP A 69 10.12 -15.51 -0.49
CA TRP A 69 10.90 -15.59 -1.74
C TRP A 69 12.31 -15.02 -1.57
N ASP A 70 13.22 -15.43 -2.45
CA ASP A 70 14.66 -15.20 -2.34
C ASP A 70 15.16 -13.95 -3.08
N ASP A 71 14.26 -13.20 -3.78
CA ASP A 71 14.62 -11.99 -4.54
C ASP A 71 15.62 -12.27 -5.68
N ALA A 72 15.42 -13.38 -6.40
CA ALA A 72 16.31 -13.83 -7.47
C ALA A 72 16.02 -13.15 -8.83
N HIS A 73 14.85 -12.52 -8.99
CA HIS A 73 14.36 -11.99 -10.27
C HIS A 73 14.15 -10.47 -10.27
N LEU A 74 13.92 -9.96 -11.48
CA LEU A 74 13.54 -8.56 -11.68
C LEU A 74 12.09 -8.31 -11.23
N TYR A 75 11.82 -7.05 -10.90
CA TYR A 75 10.50 -6.61 -10.47
C TYR A 75 10.21 -5.19 -10.93
N ALA A 76 8.94 -4.84 -10.93
CA ALA A 76 8.50 -3.46 -11.08
C ALA A 76 7.19 -3.19 -10.33
N PHE A 77 7.04 -1.94 -9.89
CA PHE A 77 5.78 -1.39 -9.41
C PHE A 77 5.11 -0.58 -10.50
N ALA A 78 3.78 -0.55 -10.51
CA ALA A 78 3.00 0.29 -11.40
C ALA A 78 1.81 0.89 -10.66
N GLN A 79 1.42 2.13 -11.02
CA GLN A 79 0.27 2.80 -10.43
C GLN A 79 -0.91 2.81 -11.41
N PRO A 80 -1.93 1.97 -11.22
CA PRO A 80 -3.13 1.99 -12.04
C PRO A 80 -4.02 3.18 -11.67
N LEU A 81 -4.61 3.84 -12.67
CA LEU A 81 -5.62 4.89 -12.48
C LEU A 81 -7.03 4.31 -12.42
N ARG A 82 -7.24 3.12 -12.98
CA ARG A 82 -8.51 2.40 -13.00
C ARG A 82 -8.32 0.97 -12.51
N ALA A 83 -9.41 0.41 -11.97
CA ALA A 83 -9.40 -0.97 -11.48
C ALA A 83 -9.10 -2.01 -12.57
N SER A 84 -9.51 -1.75 -13.80
CA SER A 84 -9.35 -2.64 -14.95
C SER A 84 -8.03 -2.48 -15.71
N GLU A 85 -7.16 -1.53 -15.28
CA GLU A 85 -5.89 -1.29 -15.97
C GLU A 85 -4.90 -2.40 -15.62
N SER A 86 -4.47 -3.20 -16.61
CA SER A 86 -3.47 -4.25 -16.39
C SER A 86 -2.07 -3.66 -16.30
N PHE A 87 -1.15 -4.39 -15.66
CA PHE A 87 0.24 -3.96 -15.46
C PHE A 87 0.91 -3.53 -16.79
N TRP A 88 0.73 -4.31 -17.84
CA TRP A 88 1.38 -4.06 -19.13
C TRP A 88 0.83 -2.84 -19.87
N GLN A 89 -0.44 -2.49 -19.64
CA GLN A 89 -1.08 -1.29 -20.22
C GLN A 89 -0.70 0.02 -19.53
N ILE A 90 -0.12 -0.04 -18.31
CA ILE A 90 0.31 1.15 -17.60
C ILE A 90 1.57 1.70 -18.26
N PRO A 91 1.62 3.01 -18.61
CA PRO A 91 2.79 3.61 -19.25
C PRO A 91 3.98 3.72 -18.29
N THR A 92 5.19 3.82 -18.85
CA THR A 92 6.47 3.85 -18.12
C THR A 92 6.55 4.96 -17.07
N GLU A 93 5.90 6.10 -17.31
CA GLU A 93 5.87 7.26 -16.40
C GLU A 93 5.18 6.94 -15.05
N ARG A 94 4.41 5.86 -15.00
CA ARG A 94 3.73 5.35 -13.81
C ARG A 94 4.24 3.98 -13.37
N LYS A 95 5.49 3.65 -13.75
CA LYS A 95 6.19 2.44 -13.34
C LYS A 95 7.50 2.78 -12.64
N TRP A 96 7.93 1.91 -11.74
CA TRP A 96 9.17 2.04 -10.97
C TRP A 96 9.82 0.68 -10.80
N GLN A 97 11.13 0.64 -11.01
CA GLN A 97 11.94 -0.57 -10.90
C GLN A 97 13.34 -0.25 -10.37
N LYS A 98 14.07 -1.27 -9.96
CA LYS A 98 15.51 -1.17 -9.74
C LYS A 98 16.17 -0.88 -11.11
N PRO A 99 17.02 0.16 -11.23
CA PRO A 99 17.78 0.36 -12.46
C PRO A 99 18.61 -0.86 -12.81
N THR A 100 18.50 -1.30 -14.05
CA THR A 100 19.35 -2.36 -14.61
C THR A 100 20.65 -1.74 -15.13
N PRO A 101 21.77 -2.50 -15.14
CA PRO A 101 22.98 -2.06 -15.80
C PRO A 101 22.74 -1.75 -17.29
N ASP A 102 23.43 -0.75 -17.82
CA ASP A 102 23.27 -0.30 -19.22
C ASP A 102 23.66 -1.40 -20.24
N ASP A 103 24.46 -2.38 -19.84
CA ASP A 103 24.93 -3.51 -20.66
C ASP A 103 23.89 -4.62 -20.87
N TRP A 104 22.77 -4.58 -20.15
CA TRP A 104 21.71 -5.59 -20.29
C TRP A 104 20.79 -5.33 -21.49
N GLY A 105 20.92 -4.15 -22.13
CA GLY A 105 20.14 -3.73 -23.30
C GLY A 105 18.63 -3.59 -23.00
N GLY A 106 17.99 -2.64 -23.66
CA GLY A 106 16.57 -2.38 -23.52
C GLY A 106 16.25 -1.10 -22.78
N GLU A 107 15.08 -0.54 -23.09
CA GLU A 107 14.57 0.67 -22.42
C GLU A 107 14.14 0.32 -20.99
N PRO A 108 14.45 1.18 -20.00
CA PRO A 108 13.96 0.98 -18.63
C PRO A 108 12.44 0.90 -18.60
N MET A 109 11.91 -0.10 -17.90
CA MET A 109 10.45 -0.28 -17.75
C MET A 109 9.81 0.79 -16.86
N GLY A 110 10.60 1.57 -16.12
CA GLY A 110 10.11 2.59 -15.21
C GLY A 110 11.22 3.44 -14.58
N HIS A 111 10.82 4.32 -13.69
CA HIS A 111 11.71 5.19 -12.92
C HIS A 111 12.42 4.42 -11.80
N ASN A 112 13.46 5.05 -11.22
CA ASN A 112 14.20 4.47 -10.10
C ASN A 112 13.33 4.39 -8.83
N ASP A 113 13.02 3.18 -8.40
CA ASP A 113 12.20 2.84 -7.24
C ASP A 113 12.78 3.27 -5.89
N ALA A 114 14.11 3.43 -5.80
CA ALA A 114 14.75 3.91 -4.57
C ALA A 114 14.52 5.40 -4.30
N LYS A 115 14.04 6.15 -5.30
CA LYS A 115 13.80 7.60 -5.20
C LYS A 115 12.36 7.95 -4.90
N VAL A 116 11.47 6.97 -4.83
CA VAL A 116 10.02 7.19 -4.64
C VAL A 116 9.57 6.55 -3.33
N LYS A 117 8.84 7.32 -2.54
CA LYS A 117 8.27 6.88 -1.27
C LYS A 117 6.82 6.45 -1.47
N LEU A 118 6.38 5.48 -0.67
CA LEU A 118 5.00 4.98 -0.68
C LEU A 118 3.98 6.11 -0.51
N SER A 119 4.21 7.03 0.43
CA SER A 119 3.32 8.18 0.72
C SER A 119 3.13 9.15 -0.44
N GLN A 120 3.99 9.12 -1.45
CA GLN A 120 3.83 9.93 -2.67
C GLN A 120 2.82 9.32 -3.65
N LEU A 121 2.56 8.01 -3.54
CA LEU A 121 1.73 7.24 -4.46
C LEU A 121 0.41 6.81 -3.82
N LEU A 122 0.42 6.45 -2.53
CA LEU A 122 -0.75 6.00 -1.79
C LEU A 122 -1.05 6.99 -0.66
N THR A 123 -1.99 7.90 -0.93
CA THR A 123 -2.37 9.02 -0.05
C THR A 123 -3.71 8.83 0.65
N ALA A 124 -4.48 7.80 0.24
CA ALA A 124 -5.79 7.49 0.82
C ALA A 124 -6.06 5.98 0.81
N PRO A 125 -6.82 5.46 1.79
CA PRO A 125 -7.28 4.07 1.80
C PRO A 125 -7.97 3.69 0.49
N LYS A 126 -7.82 2.41 0.10
CA LYS A 126 -8.28 1.79 -1.16
C LYS A 126 -7.46 2.16 -2.40
N GLN A 127 -6.53 3.11 -2.32
CA GLN A 127 -5.54 3.27 -3.39
C GLN A 127 -4.60 2.07 -3.42
N ARG A 128 -4.08 1.77 -4.62
CA ARG A 128 -3.30 0.57 -4.84
C ARG A 128 -2.16 0.78 -5.82
N LEU A 129 -1.16 -0.09 -5.72
CA LEU A 129 -0.13 -0.33 -6.70
C LEU A 129 -0.28 -1.77 -7.22
N LEU A 130 0.16 -2.01 -8.43
CA LEU A 130 0.49 -3.34 -8.91
C LEU A 130 1.98 -3.56 -8.69
N TYR A 131 2.34 -4.77 -8.26
CA TYR A 131 3.72 -5.20 -8.11
C TYR A 131 3.88 -6.49 -8.90
N LEU A 132 4.72 -6.45 -9.92
CA LEU A 132 5.08 -7.61 -10.75
C LEU A 132 6.47 -8.05 -10.36
N TYR A 133 6.60 -9.31 -10.00
CA TYR A 133 7.86 -9.96 -9.69
C TYR A 133 8.08 -11.12 -10.66
N ASP A 134 9.29 -11.28 -11.15
CA ASP A 134 9.66 -12.17 -12.22
C ASP A 134 8.84 -11.96 -13.50
N PHE A 135 9.45 -11.32 -14.51
CA PHE A 135 8.76 -11.00 -15.76
C PHE A 135 8.52 -12.24 -16.65
N GLY A 136 9.16 -13.36 -16.34
CA GLY A 136 8.93 -14.65 -17.00
C GLY A 136 7.74 -15.39 -16.42
N ASP A 137 7.68 -15.51 -15.11
CA ASP A 137 6.64 -16.21 -14.36
C ASP A 137 5.43 -15.34 -14.03
N GLU A 138 5.56 -13.99 -14.15
CA GLU A 138 4.50 -13.00 -13.98
C GLU A 138 3.78 -13.06 -12.62
N TRP A 139 4.54 -13.15 -11.51
CA TRP A 139 3.97 -13.09 -10.17
C TRP A 139 3.38 -11.70 -9.88
N LEU A 140 2.14 -11.50 -10.31
CA LEU A 140 1.43 -10.22 -10.17
C LEU A 140 0.76 -10.11 -8.80
N HIS A 141 1.01 -9.00 -8.11
CA HIS A 141 0.38 -8.68 -6.83
C HIS A 141 -0.37 -7.36 -6.89
N THR A 142 -1.45 -7.28 -6.13
CA THR A 142 -2.13 -6.03 -5.81
C THR A 142 -1.74 -5.58 -4.40
N VAL A 143 -1.10 -4.43 -4.30
CA VAL A 143 -0.71 -3.79 -3.03
C VAL A 143 -1.69 -2.68 -2.71
N THR A 144 -2.57 -2.88 -1.74
CA THR A 144 -3.64 -1.96 -1.38
C THR A 144 -3.35 -1.28 -0.05
N LEU A 145 -3.39 0.05 0.01
CA LEU A 145 -3.45 0.77 1.27
C LEU A 145 -4.83 0.57 1.90
N THR A 146 -4.90 -0.18 2.99
CA THR A 146 -6.18 -0.46 3.67
C THR A 146 -6.52 0.57 4.74
N ALA A 147 -5.51 1.06 5.46
CA ALA A 147 -5.68 2.09 6.49
C ALA A 147 -4.35 2.78 6.80
N PHE A 148 -4.44 3.99 7.34
CA PHE A 148 -3.36 4.57 8.14
C PHE A 148 -3.48 4.09 9.58
N SER A 149 -2.35 3.87 10.24
CA SER A 149 -2.28 3.33 11.60
C SER A 149 -1.27 4.08 12.46
N THR A 150 -1.42 3.91 13.77
CA THR A 150 -0.41 4.31 14.75
C THR A 150 -0.03 3.07 15.53
N THR A 151 1.27 2.75 15.56
CA THR A 151 1.80 1.56 16.23
C THR A 151 3.06 1.88 16.99
N ALA A 152 3.31 1.16 18.08
CA ALA A 152 4.57 1.11 18.79
C ALA A 152 5.48 -0.05 18.32
N GLU A 153 4.94 -0.95 17.48
CA GLU A 153 5.70 -2.07 16.93
C GLU A 153 6.79 -1.59 15.97
N PRO A 154 7.95 -2.24 15.96
CA PRO A 154 8.96 -1.98 14.95
C PRO A 154 8.41 -2.20 13.52
N LEU A 155 8.76 -1.34 12.59
CA LEU A 155 8.36 -1.45 11.19
C LEU A 155 9.54 -1.90 10.32
N PRO A 156 9.34 -2.76 9.31
CA PRO A 156 8.04 -3.34 8.90
C PRO A 156 7.56 -4.44 9.85
N HIS A 157 6.24 -4.64 9.94
CA HIS A 157 5.63 -5.65 10.80
C HIS A 157 4.55 -6.45 10.06
N LEU A 158 4.68 -7.78 10.01
CA LEU A 158 3.69 -8.68 9.41
C LEU A 158 2.56 -8.93 10.42
N LEU A 159 1.36 -8.45 10.12
CA LEU A 159 0.17 -8.64 10.96
C LEU A 159 -0.56 -9.95 10.66
N LYS A 160 -0.63 -10.31 9.38
CA LYS A 160 -1.38 -11.49 8.95
C LYS A 160 -0.78 -12.10 7.70
N ALA A 161 -0.71 -13.43 7.67
CA ALA A 161 -0.48 -14.23 6.49
C ALA A 161 -1.70 -15.13 6.26
N GLN A 162 -2.21 -15.15 5.05
CA GLN A 162 -3.31 -16.00 4.64
C GLN A 162 -2.86 -16.89 3.51
N ASN A 163 -2.96 -18.18 3.71
CA ASN A 163 -2.52 -19.26 2.84
C ASN A 163 -1.01 -19.27 2.54
N GLY A 164 -0.49 -20.41 2.18
CA GLY A 164 0.90 -20.59 1.75
C GLY A 164 1.16 -19.89 0.43
N CYS A 165 2.38 -19.36 0.27
CA CYS A 165 2.82 -18.82 -1.01
C CYS A 165 3.42 -19.96 -1.83
N PRO A 166 3.18 -20.03 -3.16
CA PRO A 166 3.87 -20.97 -4.03
C PRO A 166 5.39 -20.79 -3.99
N PRO A 167 6.17 -21.85 -4.27
CA PRO A 167 7.60 -21.71 -4.49
C PRO A 167 7.89 -20.74 -5.65
N GLU A 168 8.94 -19.94 -5.51
CA GLU A 168 9.32 -18.91 -6.48
C GLU A 168 9.54 -19.50 -7.89
N GLU A 169 10.22 -20.64 -7.96
CA GLU A 169 10.65 -21.29 -9.20
C GLU A 169 9.68 -22.40 -9.69
N CYS A 170 8.39 -22.28 -9.41
CA CYS A 170 7.44 -23.33 -9.80
C CYS A 170 6.80 -23.12 -11.18
N GLY A 171 7.20 -22.11 -11.97
CA GLY A 171 6.68 -21.80 -13.29
C GLY A 171 5.44 -20.92 -13.29
N GLY A 172 5.41 -19.95 -12.37
CA GLY A 172 4.35 -18.97 -12.27
C GLY A 172 3.00 -19.53 -11.78
N PRO A 173 1.90 -18.75 -11.92
CA PRO A 173 0.58 -19.19 -11.50
C PRO A 173 0.14 -20.54 -12.08
N PRO A 174 0.38 -20.86 -13.37
CA PRO A 174 0.05 -22.20 -13.91
C PRO A 174 0.84 -23.33 -13.25
N GLY A 175 2.13 -23.11 -12.99
CA GLY A 175 2.97 -24.07 -12.29
C GLY A 175 2.55 -24.29 -10.84
N ALA A 176 2.16 -23.22 -10.16
CA ALA A 176 1.67 -23.27 -8.79
C ALA A 176 0.38 -24.10 -8.63
N GLU A 177 -0.54 -24.05 -9.60
CA GLU A 177 -1.75 -24.90 -9.61
C GLU A 177 -1.36 -26.40 -9.70
N TYR A 178 -0.39 -26.72 -10.52
CA TYR A 178 0.13 -28.09 -10.63
C TYR A 178 0.79 -28.56 -9.32
N TRP A 179 1.58 -27.71 -8.66
CA TRP A 179 2.18 -28.00 -7.36
C TRP A 179 1.12 -28.18 -6.26
N ALA A 180 0.11 -27.34 -6.23
CA ALA A 180 -0.96 -27.46 -5.24
C ALA A 180 -1.71 -28.79 -5.37
N ALA A 181 -2.00 -29.23 -6.60
CA ALA A 181 -2.62 -30.54 -6.84
C ALA A 181 -1.75 -31.72 -6.36
N ALA A 182 -0.43 -31.62 -6.53
CA ALA A 182 0.51 -32.68 -6.11
C ALA A 182 0.72 -32.79 -4.59
N TRP A 183 0.32 -31.76 -3.81
CA TRP A 183 0.45 -31.77 -2.34
C TRP A 183 -0.84 -32.24 -1.62
N TYR A 184 -1.97 -32.31 -2.32
CA TYR A 184 -3.27 -32.73 -1.75
C TYR A 184 -3.71 -34.15 -2.17
N ASP A 185 -2.92 -34.85 -2.98
CA ASP A 185 -3.05 -36.27 -3.30
C ASP A 185 -2.11 -37.13 -2.43
#